data_a699b3bc0ff24bbaae5a4d280cb4d2a8
#
_entry.id   a699b3bc0ff24bbaae5a4d280cb4d2a8
#
_cell.length_a   1.000
_cell.length_b   1.000
_cell.length_c   1.000
_cell.angle_alpha   90.00
_cell.angle_beta   90.00
_cell.angle_gamma   90.00
#
_symmetry.space_group_name_H-M   'P 1'
#
loop_
_entity.id
_entity.type
_entity.pdbx_description
1 polymer ?
#
loop_
_entity_poly.entity_id
_entity_poly.type
_entity_poly.pdbx_seq_one_letter_code
_entity_poly.pdbx_strand_id
1 'polypeptide(L)'
;MKDAGVAGVSYGFESFSPTVLKSMNKPITPQMIDSAFKKTMKAGLTMQANFIFGDTAETMETAMETLSWWKKNAHGQIHLLFIQPYAGSKIYEYALKKGIIKDKAEFISSVVPFSKFNLTEKMTDGEMEILRREILKATAEYSKFAVPRLTKIKDKIYNLEVKCPHCEEKFTYGNCYIENKYTFAHILPCRKCGMLFYIVSRIAKIGYKNYVFFRSVRDLQKKIQRKIEELRLKL
;
A
#
# COMPACT_ATOMS: atom_id res chain seq x y z
N MET A 1 3.18 -26.73 -7.49
CA MET A 1 2.41 -25.94 -6.48
C MET A 1 1.01 -25.65 -6.99
N LYS A 2 0.84 -25.04 -8.17
CA LYS A 2 -0.50 -24.72 -8.71
C LYS A 2 -1.34 -25.97 -8.92
N ASP A 3 -0.76 -27.01 -9.51
CA ASP A 3 -1.41 -28.30 -9.74
C ASP A 3 -1.79 -29.03 -8.44
N ALA A 4 -1.14 -28.69 -7.34
CA ALA A 4 -1.47 -29.16 -5.99
C ALA A 4 -2.50 -28.25 -5.26
N GLY A 5 -3.16 -27.33 -5.98
CA GLY A 5 -4.19 -26.44 -5.42
C GLY A 5 -3.69 -25.19 -4.70
N VAL A 6 -2.38 -24.89 -4.73
CA VAL A 6 -1.85 -23.65 -4.15
C VAL A 6 -2.32 -22.45 -4.98
N ALA A 7 -3.10 -21.56 -4.36
CA ALA A 7 -3.66 -20.38 -5.02
C ALA A 7 -2.71 -19.17 -5.01
N GLY A 8 -1.84 -19.07 -4.01
CA GLY A 8 -0.92 -17.95 -3.87
C GLY A 8 0.25 -18.21 -2.94
N VAL A 9 1.21 -17.30 -2.96
CA VAL A 9 2.43 -17.34 -2.14
C VAL A 9 2.67 -15.97 -1.51
N SER A 10 3.26 -15.97 -0.31
CA SER A 10 3.59 -14.73 0.42
C SER A 10 5.10 -14.54 0.51
N TYR A 11 5.56 -13.30 0.33
CA TYR A 11 6.95 -12.90 0.42
C TYR A 11 7.14 -11.65 1.27
N GLY A 12 8.13 -11.66 2.14
CA GLY A 12 8.66 -10.49 2.81
C GLY A 12 9.82 -9.90 1.99
N PHE A 13 9.54 -9.09 0.97
CA PHE A 13 10.59 -8.45 0.16
C PHE A 13 11.21 -7.24 0.86
N GLU A 14 10.39 -6.48 1.55
CA GLU A 14 10.68 -5.30 2.36
C GLU A 14 11.26 -4.12 1.56
N SER A 15 12.34 -4.29 0.80
CA SER A 15 12.96 -3.25 -0.02
C SER A 15 13.62 -3.84 -1.26
N PHE A 16 13.83 -3.02 -2.29
CA PHE A 16 14.65 -3.38 -3.44
C PHE A 16 16.08 -2.82 -3.32
N SER A 17 16.36 -2.04 -2.27
CA SER A 17 17.70 -1.50 -1.99
C SER A 17 18.54 -2.45 -1.13
N PRO A 18 19.75 -2.84 -1.56
CA PRO A 18 20.67 -3.67 -0.77
C PRO A 18 21.00 -3.04 0.60
N THR A 19 21.12 -1.72 0.67
CA THR A 19 21.41 -0.99 1.90
C THR A 19 20.30 -1.16 2.92
N VAL A 20 19.05 -0.99 2.49
CA VAL A 20 17.87 -1.13 3.36
C VAL A 20 17.66 -2.60 3.75
N LEU A 21 17.81 -3.54 2.82
CA LEU A 21 17.73 -4.98 3.11
C LEU A 21 18.76 -5.39 4.18
N LYS A 22 19.99 -4.88 4.10
CA LYS A 22 21.03 -5.12 5.11
C LYS A 22 20.63 -4.54 6.48
N SER A 23 20.11 -3.32 6.51
CA SER A 23 19.63 -2.68 7.75
C SER A 23 18.51 -3.49 8.41
N MET A 24 17.57 -3.99 7.62
CA MET A 24 16.46 -4.83 8.09
C MET A 24 16.88 -6.28 8.40
N ASN A 25 18.16 -6.61 8.29
CA ASN A 25 18.69 -7.96 8.47
C ASN A 25 17.99 -9.02 7.61
N LYS A 26 17.72 -8.66 6.34
CA LYS A 26 17.12 -9.54 5.32
C LYS A 26 18.21 -10.15 4.45
N PRO A 27 18.46 -11.47 4.52
CA PRO A 27 19.49 -12.16 3.74
C PRO A 27 19.02 -12.45 2.31
N ILE A 28 18.44 -11.47 1.63
CA ILE A 28 17.98 -11.54 0.24
C ILE A 28 18.57 -10.40 -0.57
N THR A 29 18.60 -10.57 -1.89
CA THR A 29 19.12 -9.57 -2.82
C THR A 29 18.01 -9.08 -3.77
N PRO A 30 18.19 -7.91 -4.42
CA PRO A 30 17.29 -7.45 -5.47
C PRO A 30 17.08 -8.48 -6.59
N GLN A 31 18.13 -9.23 -6.97
CA GLN A 31 18.06 -10.26 -8.00
C GLN A 31 17.17 -11.43 -7.56
N MET A 32 17.23 -11.82 -6.28
CA MET A 32 16.36 -12.85 -5.72
C MET A 32 14.90 -12.39 -5.73
N ILE A 33 14.62 -11.12 -5.39
CA ILE A 33 13.29 -10.52 -5.44
C ILE A 33 12.75 -10.53 -6.86
N ASP A 34 13.51 -10.04 -7.82
CA ASP A 34 13.12 -10.02 -9.24
C ASP A 34 12.85 -11.42 -9.79
N SER A 35 13.71 -12.39 -9.45
CA SER A 35 13.55 -13.80 -9.83
C SER A 35 12.27 -14.41 -9.21
N ALA A 36 12.04 -14.20 -7.91
CA ALA A 36 10.86 -14.71 -7.21
C ALA A 36 9.58 -14.09 -7.80
N PHE A 37 9.58 -12.78 -8.03
CA PHE A 37 8.47 -12.09 -8.68
C PHE A 37 8.14 -12.70 -10.04
N LYS A 38 9.11 -12.77 -10.95
CA LYS A 38 8.93 -13.30 -12.31
C LYS A 38 8.44 -14.75 -12.32
N LYS A 39 9.03 -15.61 -11.48
CA LYS A 39 8.63 -17.01 -11.37
C LYS A 39 7.19 -17.19 -10.88
N THR A 40 6.78 -16.38 -9.88
CA THR A 40 5.43 -16.44 -9.32
C THR A 40 4.40 -15.98 -10.34
N MET A 41 4.69 -14.87 -11.03
CA MET A 41 3.80 -14.37 -12.09
C MET A 41 3.68 -15.35 -13.25
N LYS A 42 4.80 -15.94 -13.70
CA LYS A 42 4.82 -16.96 -14.75
C LYS A 42 4.02 -18.23 -14.37
N ALA A 43 4.04 -18.62 -13.10
CA ALA A 43 3.27 -19.74 -12.59
C ALA A 43 1.77 -19.44 -12.47
N GLY A 44 1.32 -18.19 -12.66
CA GLY A 44 -0.07 -17.79 -12.49
C GLY A 44 -0.56 -17.92 -11.05
N LEU A 45 0.36 -17.81 -10.08
CA LEU A 45 0.05 -17.77 -8.65
C LEU A 45 -0.18 -16.33 -8.21
N THR A 46 -1.11 -16.14 -7.27
CA THR A 46 -1.29 -14.86 -6.62
C THR A 46 -0.09 -14.57 -5.73
N MET A 47 0.39 -13.33 -5.78
CA MET A 47 1.46 -12.88 -4.90
C MET A 47 0.90 -11.99 -3.79
N GLN A 48 1.26 -12.29 -2.56
CA GLN A 48 1.13 -11.39 -1.43
C GLN A 48 2.54 -10.97 -1.02
N ALA A 49 2.91 -9.74 -1.32
CA ALA A 49 4.24 -9.21 -0.99
C ALA A 49 4.15 -7.73 -0.61
N ASN A 50 5.13 -7.26 0.17
CA ASN A 50 5.20 -5.89 0.62
C ASN A 50 6.59 -5.32 0.36
N PHE A 51 6.65 -4.03 -0.04
CA PHE A 51 7.77 -3.16 0.21
C PHE A 51 7.40 -2.23 1.36
N ILE A 52 8.33 -2.04 2.31
CA ILE A 52 8.11 -1.29 3.53
C ILE A 52 9.13 -0.15 3.58
N PHE A 53 8.63 1.08 3.50
CA PHE A 53 9.43 2.30 3.52
C PHE A 53 9.56 2.88 4.92
N GLY A 54 10.64 3.62 5.18
CA GLY A 54 10.88 4.32 6.43
C GLY A 54 11.82 3.58 7.39
N ASP A 55 12.65 2.64 6.89
CA ASP A 55 13.74 2.05 7.67
C ASP A 55 14.75 3.11 8.10
N THR A 56 15.45 2.89 9.22
CA THR A 56 16.43 3.84 9.77
C THR A 56 17.55 4.20 8.79
N ALA A 57 17.97 3.27 7.94
CA ALA A 57 19.01 3.46 6.93
C ALA A 57 18.48 4.03 5.59
N GLU A 58 17.16 4.18 5.43
CA GLU A 58 16.58 4.61 4.17
C GLU A 58 16.89 6.08 3.86
N THR A 59 17.16 6.35 2.59
CA THR A 59 17.30 7.68 2.00
C THR A 59 16.26 7.87 0.90
N MET A 60 16.07 9.09 0.43
CA MET A 60 15.21 9.33 -0.73
C MET A 60 15.67 8.52 -1.96
N GLU A 61 16.98 8.39 -2.17
CA GLU A 61 17.57 7.62 -3.27
C GLU A 61 17.19 6.14 -3.18
N THR A 62 17.41 5.49 -2.02
CA THR A 62 17.08 4.07 -1.84
C THR A 62 15.59 3.78 -1.91
N ALA A 63 14.76 4.71 -1.41
CA ALA A 63 13.32 4.62 -1.53
C ALA A 63 12.86 4.74 -2.99
N MET A 64 13.46 5.66 -3.76
CA MET A 64 13.15 5.83 -5.18
C MET A 64 13.67 4.68 -6.05
N GLU A 65 14.77 4.02 -5.68
CA GLU A 65 15.24 2.76 -6.29
C GLU A 65 14.16 1.68 -6.20
N THR A 66 13.64 1.46 -4.99
CA THR A 66 12.54 0.50 -4.73
C THR A 66 11.27 0.86 -5.50
N LEU A 67 10.86 2.13 -5.46
CA LEU A 67 9.65 2.61 -6.11
C LEU A 67 9.78 2.54 -7.65
N SER A 68 10.95 2.80 -8.21
CA SER A 68 11.22 2.74 -9.65
C SER A 68 11.12 1.31 -10.16
N TRP A 69 11.72 0.35 -9.45
CA TRP A 69 11.57 -1.06 -9.79
C TRP A 69 10.10 -1.50 -9.72
N TRP A 70 9.38 -1.07 -8.67
CA TRP A 70 7.96 -1.38 -8.48
C TRP A 70 7.10 -0.83 -9.63
N LYS A 71 7.29 0.43 -10.02
CA LYS A 71 6.58 1.05 -11.14
C LYS A 71 6.80 0.28 -12.45
N LYS A 72 8.03 -0.17 -12.68
CA LYS A 72 8.41 -0.87 -13.91
C LYS A 72 7.89 -2.31 -13.97
N ASN A 73 7.86 -3.02 -12.85
CA ASN A 73 7.70 -4.48 -12.85
C ASN A 73 6.43 -4.94 -12.12
N ALA A 74 6.08 -4.35 -10.98
CA ALA A 74 5.11 -4.95 -10.08
C ALA A 74 3.64 -4.70 -10.47
N HIS A 75 3.34 -3.61 -11.19
CA HIS A 75 1.99 -3.29 -11.66
C HIS A 75 0.88 -3.46 -10.59
N GLY A 76 1.15 -3.05 -9.36
CA GLY A 76 0.21 -3.16 -8.24
C GLY A 76 0.15 -4.53 -7.56
N GLN A 77 1.03 -5.48 -7.91
CA GLN A 77 1.04 -6.83 -7.28
C GLN A 77 1.77 -6.88 -5.94
N ILE A 78 2.58 -5.89 -5.62
CA ILE A 78 3.31 -5.75 -4.35
C ILE A 78 2.75 -4.53 -3.64
N HIS A 79 2.38 -4.66 -2.36
CA HIS A 79 1.88 -3.54 -1.56
C HIS A 79 3.03 -2.62 -1.14
N LEU A 80 2.77 -1.32 -1.17
CA LEU A 80 3.70 -0.28 -0.70
C LEU A 80 3.22 0.21 0.67
N LEU A 81 3.99 -0.07 1.70
CA LEU A 81 3.65 0.20 3.10
C LEU A 81 4.74 1.05 3.76
N PHE A 82 4.44 1.58 4.94
CA PHE A 82 5.44 2.23 5.80
C PHE A 82 5.68 1.40 7.04
N ILE A 83 6.93 1.44 7.53
CA ILE A 83 7.32 0.72 8.74
C ILE A 83 6.46 1.16 9.92
N GLN A 84 5.98 0.19 10.68
CA GLN A 84 5.19 0.42 11.88
C GLN A 84 5.99 -0.08 13.09
N PRO A 85 6.31 0.79 14.06
CA PRO A 85 7.01 0.38 15.25
C PRO A 85 6.06 -0.33 16.22
N TYR A 86 5.93 -1.65 16.09
CA TYR A 86 5.13 -2.45 17.02
C TYR A 86 5.82 -2.57 18.38
N ALA A 87 5.06 -2.44 19.47
CA ALA A 87 5.54 -2.57 20.83
C ALA A 87 6.35 -3.88 21.03
N GLY A 88 7.53 -3.79 21.65
CA GLY A 88 8.45 -4.90 21.83
C GLY A 88 9.40 -5.16 20.67
N SER A 89 9.29 -4.46 19.54
CA SER A 89 10.23 -4.57 18.43
C SER A 89 11.44 -3.63 18.62
N LYS A 90 12.58 -3.97 18.00
CA LYS A 90 13.77 -3.12 18.01
C LYS A 90 13.52 -1.71 17.47
N ILE A 91 12.69 -1.60 16.44
CA ILE A 91 12.33 -0.29 15.86
C ILE A 91 11.43 0.53 16.82
N TYR A 92 10.62 -0.13 17.65
CA TYR A 92 9.85 0.54 18.69
C TYR A 92 10.77 1.09 19.79
N GLU A 93 11.75 0.29 20.25
CA GLU A 93 12.75 0.73 21.22
C GLU A 93 13.59 1.90 20.68
N TYR A 94 13.98 1.83 19.39
CA TYR A 94 14.64 2.93 18.72
C TYR A 94 13.79 4.20 18.73
N ALA A 95 12.50 4.10 18.37
CA ALA A 95 11.59 5.24 18.35
C ALA A 95 11.39 5.89 19.73
N LEU A 96 11.34 5.07 20.80
CA LEU A 96 11.32 5.55 22.19
C LEU A 96 12.61 6.29 22.56
N LYS A 97 13.77 5.67 22.27
CA LYS A 97 15.09 6.26 22.57
C LYS A 97 15.32 7.59 21.85
N LYS A 98 14.80 7.74 20.64
CA LYS A 98 14.88 8.99 19.85
C LYS A 98 13.81 10.01 20.23
N GLY A 99 12.91 9.69 21.17
CA GLY A 99 11.81 10.58 21.57
C GLY A 99 10.73 10.78 20.49
N ILE A 100 10.71 9.94 19.47
CA ILE A 100 9.68 9.93 18.42
C ILE A 100 8.35 9.47 19.02
N ILE A 101 8.39 8.45 19.88
CA ILE A 101 7.28 8.01 20.73
C ILE A 101 7.52 8.59 22.11
N LYS A 102 6.68 9.52 22.53
CA LYS A 102 6.78 10.22 23.82
C LYS A 102 5.99 9.53 24.92
N ASP A 103 4.79 9.08 24.60
CA ASP A 103 3.89 8.36 25.50
C ASP A 103 3.54 6.98 24.91
N LYS A 104 3.86 5.92 25.68
CA LYS A 104 3.64 4.53 25.27
C LYS A 104 2.15 4.19 25.22
N ALA A 105 1.36 4.67 26.16
CA ALA A 105 -0.05 4.37 26.26
C ALA A 105 -0.82 5.08 25.15
N GLU A 106 -0.54 6.36 24.92
CA GLU A 106 -1.09 7.12 23.80
C GLU A 106 -0.72 6.48 22.46
N PHE A 107 0.55 6.10 22.28
CA PHE A 107 0.99 5.44 21.06
C PHE A 107 0.24 4.14 20.78
N ILE A 108 0.09 3.27 21.79
CA ILE A 108 -0.60 1.97 21.64
C ILE A 108 -2.10 2.17 21.39
N SER A 109 -2.73 3.13 22.05
CA SER A 109 -4.16 3.44 21.86
C SER A 109 -4.46 4.12 20.53
N SER A 110 -3.47 4.83 19.94
CA SER A 110 -3.60 5.59 18.70
C SER A 110 -3.09 4.86 17.46
N VAL A 111 -2.85 3.55 17.54
CA VAL A 111 -2.32 2.77 16.40
C VAL A 111 -3.17 2.95 15.16
N VAL A 112 -2.68 3.78 14.25
CA VAL A 112 -3.21 3.95 12.90
C VAL A 112 -2.47 3.02 11.96
N PRO A 113 -3.16 2.41 10.98
CA PRO A 113 -2.57 1.41 10.07
C PRO A 113 -1.36 1.88 9.26
N PHE A 114 -1.06 3.19 9.27
CA PHE A 114 0.07 3.77 8.53
C PHE A 114 0.88 4.64 9.48
N SER A 115 2.14 4.26 9.72
CA SER A 115 3.04 5.08 10.51
C SER A 115 3.11 6.50 9.97
N LYS A 116 2.82 7.47 10.84
CA LYS A 116 2.99 8.90 10.57
C LYS A 116 4.40 9.37 10.91
N PHE A 117 5.18 8.50 11.55
CA PHE A 117 6.50 8.85 12.07
C PHE A 117 7.56 8.72 10.98
N ASN A 118 8.51 9.64 11.02
CA ASN A 118 9.77 9.49 10.31
C ASN A 118 10.76 8.77 11.22
N LEU A 119 11.10 7.54 10.87
CA LEU A 119 12.04 6.70 11.61
C LEU A 119 13.42 6.70 10.94
N THR A 120 13.57 7.32 9.78
CA THR A 120 14.83 7.39 9.06
C THR A 120 15.83 8.30 9.76
N GLU A 121 17.12 7.99 9.64
CA GLU A 121 18.19 8.85 10.17
C GLU A 121 18.66 9.91 9.17
N LYS A 122 18.33 9.73 7.89
CA LYS A 122 18.90 10.50 6.78
C LYS A 122 17.88 11.32 6.00
N MET A 123 16.59 11.16 6.29
CA MET A 123 15.53 11.92 5.62
C MET A 123 14.88 12.89 6.59
N THR A 124 14.65 14.09 6.13
CA THR A 124 13.81 15.09 6.83
C THR A 124 12.33 14.69 6.76
N ASP A 125 11.52 15.25 7.66
CA ASP A 125 10.05 15.04 7.63
C ASP A 125 9.43 15.53 6.31
N GLY A 126 10.00 16.58 5.71
CA GLY A 126 9.59 17.09 4.40
C GLY A 126 9.82 16.07 3.28
N GLU A 127 10.99 15.44 3.26
CA GLU A 127 11.33 14.39 2.29
C GLU A 127 10.46 13.14 2.49
N MET A 128 10.20 12.74 3.74
CA MET A 128 9.31 11.64 4.05
C MET A 128 7.89 11.93 3.54
N GLU A 129 7.39 13.16 3.66
CA GLU A 129 6.06 13.52 3.16
C GLU A 129 6.03 13.57 1.61
N ILE A 130 7.14 13.95 0.96
CA ILE A 130 7.30 13.84 -0.50
C ILE A 130 7.22 12.36 -0.91
N LEU A 131 7.97 11.49 -0.26
CA LEU A 131 7.96 10.04 -0.52
C LEU A 131 6.55 9.45 -0.35
N ARG A 132 5.83 9.82 0.72
CA ARG A 132 4.44 9.39 0.94
C ARG A 132 3.53 9.77 -0.23
N ARG A 133 3.67 10.99 -0.75
CA ARG A 133 2.89 11.46 -1.91
C ARG A 133 3.25 10.71 -3.18
N GLU A 134 4.54 10.46 -3.43
CA GLU A 134 4.98 9.69 -4.60
C GLU A 134 4.48 8.23 -4.56
N ILE A 135 4.49 7.59 -3.40
CA ILE A 135 3.95 6.24 -3.21
C ILE A 135 2.43 6.20 -3.47
N LEU A 136 1.69 7.15 -2.92
CA LEU A 136 0.24 7.24 -3.15
C LEU A 136 -0.10 7.50 -4.62
N LYS A 137 0.64 8.39 -5.28
CA LYS A 137 0.50 8.67 -6.71
C LYS A 137 0.77 7.41 -7.54
N ALA A 138 1.89 6.73 -7.28
CA ALA A 138 2.24 5.50 -7.95
C ALA A 138 1.17 4.41 -7.75
N THR A 139 0.70 4.21 -6.52
CA THR A 139 -0.35 3.24 -6.22
C THR A 139 -1.64 3.56 -6.98
N ALA A 140 -2.07 4.82 -7.04
CA ALA A 140 -3.27 5.23 -7.76
C ALA A 140 -3.12 5.05 -9.29
N GLU A 141 -1.93 5.30 -9.84
CA GLU A 141 -1.64 5.21 -11.26
C GLU A 141 -1.53 3.78 -11.77
N TYR A 142 -0.81 2.93 -11.02
CA TYR A 142 -0.47 1.57 -11.45
C TYR A 142 -1.47 0.50 -10.99
N SER A 143 -2.37 0.81 -10.04
CA SER A 143 -3.42 -0.13 -9.65
C SER A 143 -4.45 -0.31 -10.76
N LYS A 144 -4.90 -1.55 -10.94
CA LYS A 144 -5.92 -1.90 -11.92
C LYS A 144 -7.28 -2.03 -11.24
N PHE A 145 -8.30 -1.45 -11.86
CA PHE A 145 -9.65 -1.37 -11.32
C PHE A 145 -10.68 -1.98 -12.27
N ALA A 146 -11.57 -2.78 -11.73
CA ALA A 146 -12.77 -3.26 -12.40
C ALA A 146 -14.02 -2.80 -11.64
N VAL A 147 -15.05 -2.38 -12.40
CA VAL A 147 -16.37 -2.09 -11.85
C VAL A 147 -17.25 -3.29 -12.15
N PRO A 148 -17.78 -4.02 -11.16
CA PRO A 148 -18.58 -5.20 -11.39
C PRO A 148 -20.02 -4.88 -11.78
N ARG A 149 -20.67 -5.84 -12.43
CA ARG A 149 -22.13 -5.94 -12.38
C ARG A 149 -22.51 -6.63 -11.07
N LEU A 150 -23.41 -6.01 -10.30
CA LEU A 150 -23.87 -6.52 -9.02
C LEU A 150 -25.20 -7.24 -9.19
N THR A 151 -25.31 -8.47 -8.69
CA THR A 151 -26.57 -9.18 -8.54
C THR A 151 -26.80 -9.44 -7.05
N LYS A 152 -27.86 -8.86 -6.48
CA LYS A 152 -28.20 -9.03 -5.07
C LYS A 152 -28.70 -10.45 -4.82
N ILE A 153 -28.18 -11.11 -3.78
CA ILE A 153 -28.62 -12.45 -3.34
C ILE A 153 -29.53 -12.31 -2.12
N LYS A 154 -29.07 -11.59 -1.11
CA LYS A 154 -29.83 -11.22 0.11
C LYS A 154 -29.28 -9.92 0.67
N ASP A 155 -29.67 -9.52 1.87
CA ASP A 155 -29.19 -8.27 2.45
C ASP A 155 -27.66 -8.21 2.49
N LYS A 156 -27.08 -7.14 1.93
CA LYS A 156 -25.63 -6.87 1.83
C LYS A 156 -24.78 -7.98 1.19
N ILE A 157 -25.40 -9.04 0.63
CA ILE A 157 -24.71 -10.13 -0.06
C ILE A 157 -24.98 -10.05 -1.57
N TYR A 158 -23.91 -10.06 -2.36
CA TYR A 158 -23.98 -9.87 -3.81
C TYR A 158 -23.06 -10.86 -4.55
N ASN A 159 -23.45 -11.22 -5.76
CA ASN A 159 -22.52 -11.76 -6.74
C ASN A 159 -21.91 -10.59 -7.53
N LEU A 160 -20.59 -10.67 -7.75
CA LEU A 160 -19.78 -9.69 -8.48
C LEU A 160 -19.34 -10.27 -9.82
N GLU A 161 -20.04 -9.94 -10.89
CA GLU A 161 -19.60 -10.31 -12.24
C GLU A 161 -18.57 -9.27 -12.74
N VAL A 162 -17.36 -9.71 -13.05
CA VAL A 162 -16.24 -8.85 -13.42
C VAL A 162 -15.47 -9.35 -14.63
N LYS A 163 -14.84 -8.44 -15.34
CA LYS A 163 -13.82 -8.69 -16.35
C LYS A 163 -12.46 -8.35 -15.76
N CYS A 164 -11.51 -9.29 -15.77
CA CYS A 164 -10.15 -9.05 -15.28
C CYS A 164 -9.46 -7.97 -16.13
N PRO A 165 -8.90 -6.92 -15.53
CA PRO A 165 -8.23 -5.87 -16.29
C PRO A 165 -6.82 -6.26 -16.79
N HIS A 166 -6.34 -7.49 -16.48
CA HIS A 166 -5.05 -8.00 -16.90
C HIS A 166 -5.15 -9.01 -18.06
N CYS A 167 -6.06 -9.97 -17.97
CA CYS A 167 -6.19 -11.03 -18.97
C CYS A 167 -7.57 -11.08 -19.64
N GLU A 168 -8.44 -10.12 -19.33
CA GLU A 168 -9.80 -9.95 -19.91
C GLU A 168 -10.79 -11.08 -19.62
N GLU A 169 -10.41 -12.10 -18.86
CA GLU A 169 -11.30 -13.18 -18.46
C GLU A 169 -12.49 -12.67 -17.67
N LYS A 170 -13.68 -13.23 -17.93
CA LYS A 170 -14.91 -12.92 -17.21
C LYS A 170 -15.21 -14.02 -16.20
N PHE A 171 -15.56 -13.65 -15.00
CA PHE A 171 -15.96 -14.58 -13.94
C PHE A 171 -16.78 -13.89 -12.87
N THR A 172 -17.38 -14.70 -12.00
CA THR A 172 -18.21 -14.19 -10.89
C THR A 172 -17.61 -14.58 -9.56
N TYR A 173 -17.45 -13.63 -8.66
CA TYR A 173 -17.24 -13.89 -7.24
C TYR A 173 -18.60 -13.97 -6.56
N GLY A 174 -18.91 -15.13 -5.95
CA GLY A 174 -20.17 -15.36 -5.28
C GLY A 174 -20.16 -14.93 -3.81
N ASN A 175 -21.33 -14.60 -3.30
CA ASN A 175 -21.59 -14.33 -1.87
C ASN A 175 -20.68 -13.26 -1.24
N CYS A 176 -20.34 -12.22 -1.98
CA CYS A 176 -19.53 -11.12 -1.46
C CYS A 176 -20.35 -10.21 -0.57
N TYR A 177 -19.84 -9.95 0.64
CA TYR A 177 -20.43 -8.96 1.54
C TYR A 177 -20.07 -7.55 1.08
N ILE A 178 -21.06 -6.70 0.90
CA ILE A 178 -20.90 -5.28 0.53
C ILE A 178 -21.76 -4.44 1.47
N GLU A 179 -21.09 -3.75 2.41
CA GLU A 179 -21.74 -2.86 3.34
C GLU A 179 -22.48 -1.72 2.64
N ASN A 180 -21.80 -1.07 1.71
CA ASN A 180 -22.35 0.02 0.91
C ASN A 180 -22.02 -0.17 -0.57
N LYS A 181 -23.04 -0.43 -1.40
CA LYS A 181 -22.89 -0.66 -2.85
C LYS A 181 -22.32 0.54 -3.63
N TYR A 182 -22.34 1.73 -3.05
CA TYR A 182 -21.83 2.94 -3.70
C TYR A 182 -20.35 3.22 -3.41
N THR A 183 -19.79 2.67 -2.33
CA THR A 183 -18.44 3.02 -1.84
C THR A 183 -17.58 1.81 -1.51
N PHE A 184 -17.93 0.61 -1.97
CA PHE A 184 -17.14 -0.59 -1.71
C PHE A 184 -15.87 -0.67 -2.53
N ALA A 185 -14.87 -1.34 -1.95
CA ALA A 185 -13.62 -1.73 -2.61
C ALA A 185 -13.15 -3.08 -2.05
N HIS A 186 -12.83 -4.01 -2.94
CA HIS A 186 -12.20 -5.29 -2.62
C HIS A 186 -10.94 -5.45 -3.45
N ILE A 187 -9.92 -6.11 -2.90
CA ILE A 187 -8.73 -6.55 -3.66
C ILE A 187 -8.85 -8.05 -3.79
N LEU A 188 -8.97 -8.54 -5.01
CA LEU A 188 -9.15 -9.96 -5.28
C LEU A 188 -8.23 -10.42 -6.41
N PRO A 189 -7.76 -11.69 -6.38
CA PRO A 189 -6.96 -12.26 -7.45
C PRO A 189 -7.84 -12.72 -8.61
N CYS A 190 -7.37 -12.54 -9.82
CA CYS A 190 -7.96 -13.20 -10.97
C CYS A 190 -7.78 -14.72 -10.88
N ARG A 191 -8.86 -15.50 -11.00
CA ARG A 191 -8.82 -16.97 -10.94
C ARG A 191 -8.00 -17.60 -12.07
N LYS A 192 -7.86 -16.94 -13.22
CA LYS A 192 -7.09 -17.43 -14.37
C LYS A 192 -5.62 -17.03 -14.32
N CYS A 193 -5.31 -15.72 -14.23
CA CYS A 193 -3.94 -15.26 -14.31
C CYS A 193 -3.27 -14.98 -12.96
N GLY A 194 -4.00 -15.11 -11.82
CA GLY A 194 -3.47 -14.89 -10.48
C GLY A 194 -3.25 -13.42 -10.10
N MET A 195 -3.35 -12.50 -11.06
CA MET A 195 -3.06 -11.07 -10.82
C MET A 195 -4.10 -10.41 -9.92
N LEU A 196 -3.65 -9.66 -8.94
CA LEU A 196 -4.48 -8.85 -8.07
C LEU A 196 -5.04 -7.62 -8.79
N PHE A 197 -6.28 -7.28 -8.50
CA PHE A 197 -6.90 -6.03 -8.96
C PHE A 197 -8.00 -5.57 -8.01
N TYR A 198 -8.34 -4.30 -8.09
CA TYR A 198 -9.40 -3.71 -7.28
C TYR A 198 -10.75 -3.88 -7.95
N ILE A 199 -11.71 -4.47 -7.24
CA ILE A 199 -13.12 -4.51 -7.63
C ILE A 199 -13.82 -3.43 -6.81
N VAL A 200 -14.28 -2.39 -7.49
CA VAL A 200 -14.75 -1.18 -6.83
C VAL A 200 -16.07 -0.67 -7.42
N SER A 201 -16.84 0.06 -6.65
CA SER A 201 -17.96 0.83 -7.19
C SER A 201 -17.49 1.92 -8.16
N ARG A 202 -18.41 2.45 -8.98
CA ARG A 202 -18.09 3.58 -9.88
C ARG A 202 -17.58 4.80 -9.10
N ILE A 203 -18.24 5.11 -7.99
CA ILE A 203 -17.89 6.25 -7.12
C ILE A 203 -16.51 6.03 -6.49
N ALA A 204 -16.26 4.84 -5.94
CA ALA A 204 -14.96 4.50 -5.37
C ALA A 204 -13.84 4.58 -6.41
N LYS A 205 -14.07 4.12 -7.66
CA LYS A 205 -13.10 4.23 -8.76
C LYS A 205 -12.72 5.70 -9.06
N ILE A 206 -13.72 6.59 -9.08
CA ILE A 206 -13.48 8.04 -9.27
C ILE A 206 -12.67 8.58 -8.08
N GLY A 207 -13.04 8.21 -6.85
CA GLY A 207 -12.32 8.59 -5.63
C GLY A 207 -10.86 8.15 -5.65
N TYR A 208 -10.57 6.89 -6.00
CA TYR A 208 -9.20 6.38 -6.12
C TYR A 208 -8.38 7.11 -7.17
N LYS A 209 -8.94 7.33 -8.38
CA LYS A 209 -8.24 8.04 -9.46
C LYS A 209 -7.93 9.49 -9.10
N ASN A 210 -8.79 10.14 -8.33
CA ASN A 210 -8.64 11.54 -7.94
C ASN A 210 -8.15 11.72 -6.50
N TYR A 211 -7.79 10.63 -5.80
CA TYR A 211 -7.39 10.67 -4.39
C TYR A 211 -6.21 11.61 -4.13
N VAL A 212 -5.21 11.61 -5.00
CA VAL A 212 -4.05 12.52 -4.91
C VAL A 212 -4.50 13.98 -5.02
N PHE A 213 -5.42 14.27 -5.96
CA PHE A 213 -5.99 15.60 -6.13
C PHE A 213 -6.78 16.04 -4.90
N PHE A 214 -7.73 15.24 -4.43
CA PHE A 214 -8.54 15.55 -3.25
C PHE A 214 -7.71 15.68 -1.98
N ARG A 215 -6.67 14.85 -1.81
CA ARG A 215 -5.74 14.97 -0.70
C ARG A 215 -4.95 16.29 -0.76
N SER A 216 -4.46 16.68 -1.93
CA SER A 216 -3.74 17.94 -2.13
C SER A 216 -4.61 19.16 -1.79
N VAL A 217 -5.88 19.14 -2.22
CA VAL A 217 -6.85 20.19 -1.89
C VAL A 217 -7.09 20.27 -0.38
N ARG A 218 -7.29 19.13 0.28
CA ARG A 218 -7.50 19.08 1.74
C ARG A 218 -6.26 19.54 2.53
N ASP A 219 -5.07 19.20 2.08
CA ASP A 219 -3.82 19.63 2.71
C ASP A 219 -3.62 21.14 2.55
N LEU A 220 -4.00 21.71 1.40
CA LEU A 220 -4.00 23.14 1.17
C LEU A 220 -5.00 23.86 2.09
N GLN A 221 -6.23 23.34 2.22
CA GLN A 221 -7.24 23.88 3.14
C GLN A 221 -6.74 23.91 4.58
N LYS A 222 -6.12 22.83 5.07
CA LYS A 222 -5.52 22.78 6.41
C LYS A 222 -4.40 23.82 6.60
N LYS A 223 -3.54 24.02 5.58
CA LYS A 223 -2.49 25.05 5.63
C LYS A 223 -3.08 26.46 5.71
N ILE A 224 -4.11 26.74 4.91
CA ILE A 224 -4.81 28.03 4.93
C ILE A 224 -5.46 28.24 6.30
N GLN A 225 -6.13 27.24 6.85
CA GLN A 225 -6.80 27.34 8.14
C GLN A 225 -5.82 27.60 9.29
N ARG A 226 -4.68 26.88 9.33
CA ARG A 226 -3.59 27.18 10.30
C ARG A 226 -3.08 28.60 10.18
N LYS A 227 -2.88 29.08 8.95
CA LYS A 227 -2.39 30.45 8.73
C LYS A 227 -3.40 31.52 9.19
N ILE A 228 -4.69 31.27 9.03
CA ILE A 228 -5.77 32.12 9.54
C ILE A 228 -5.77 32.13 11.09
N GLU A 229 -5.61 30.95 11.73
CA GLU A 229 -5.52 30.85 13.19
C GLU A 229 -4.29 31.59 13.75
N GLU A 230 -3.12 31.42 13.11
CA GLU A 230 -1.90 32.15 13.48
C GLU A 230 -2.06 33.67 13.36
N LEU A 231 -2.79 34.15 12.36
CA LEU A 231 -3.07 35.58 12.19
C LEU A 231 -4.07 36.09 13.23
N ARG A 232 -5.08 35.28 13.60
CA ARG A 232 -6.04 35.64 14.66
C ARG A 232 -5.42 35.72 16.05
N LEU A 233 -4.36 34.95 16.31
CA LEU A 233 -3.63 35.00 17.59
C LEU A 233 -2.65 36.17 17.70
N LYS A 234 -2.43 36.90 16.61
CA LYS A 234 -1.55 38.09 16.57
C LYS A 234 -2.31 39.41 16.55
N LEU A 235 -3.63 39.34 16.49
CA LEU A 235 -4.56 40.50 16.63
C LEU A 235 -5.19 40.48 18.02
#